data_8061ad0a6b5d51fd01a4eec20b888fed
#
_entry.id   8061ad0a6b5d51fd01a4eec20b888fed
#
_cell.length_a   1.000
_cell.length_b   1.000
_cell.length_c   1.000
_cell.angle_alpha   90.00
_cell.angle_beta   90.00
_cell.angle_gamma   90.00
#
_symmetry.space_group_name_H-M   'P 1'
#
loop_
_entity.id
_entity.type
_entity.pdbx_description
1 polymer ?
#
loop_
_entity_poly.entity_id
_entity_poly.type
_entity_poly.pdbx_seq_one_letter_code
_entity_poly.pdbx_strand_id
1 'polypeptide(L)'
;ARIPADQKTRYHAAAVMASNLVVGLYDMAASELATCGFAPADAKAALAALFLGNARHIAEDGVEASLTGPAARGDQATIDAHLSCLSGDSREVYRLLTEVLYRIASRRATPYR
;
A
#
# COMPACT_ATOMS: atom_id res chain seq x y z
N ALA A 1 -10.57 22.61 -8.13
CA ALA A 1 -11.06 22.92 -6.78
C ALA A 1 -10.19 23.99 -6.13
N ARG A 2 -10.84 24.87 -5.38
CA ARG A 2 -10.11 25.91 -4.65
C ARG A 2 -9.72 25.41 -3.26
N ILE A 3 -8.46 25.64 -2.90
CA ILE A 3 -7.94 25.21 -1.60
C ILE A 3 -7.83 26.42 -0.70
N PRO A 4 -8.48 26.42 0.48
CA PRO A 4 -8.33 27.51 1.45
C PRO A 4 -6.87 27.72 1.83
N ALA A 5 -6.50 28.98 2.09
CA ALA A 5 -5.10 29.33 2.38
C ALA A 5 -4.54 28.56 3.58
N ASP A 6 -5.38 28.33 4.61
CA ASP A 6 -4.96 27.62 5.82
C ASP A 6 -4.88 26.10 5.63
N GLN A 7 -5.25 25.59 4.46
CA GLN A 7 -5.18 24.16 4.13
C GLN A 7 -4.11 23.80 3.10
N LYS A 8 -3.31 24.77 2.66
CA LYS A 8 -2.28 24.50 1.64
C LYS A 8 -1.23 23.50 2.09
N THR A 9 -0.81 23.58 3.34
CA THR A 9 0.17 22.63 3.88
C THR A 9 -0.40 21.21 3.91
N ARG A 10 -1.66 21.06 4.30
CA ARG A 10 -2.33 19.75 4.34
C ARG A 10 -2.49 19.19 2.92
N TYR A 11 -2.86 20.04 1.96
CA TYR A 11 -2.94 19.64 0.56
C TYR A 11 -1.61 19.11 0.07
N HIS A 12 -0.52 19.83 0.35
CA HIS A 12 0.81 19.40 -0.06
C HIS A 12 1.20 18.06 0.62
N ALA A 13 0.88 17.91 1.90
CA ALA A 13 1.13 16.65 2.60
C ALA A 13 0.39 15.48 1.94
N ALA A 14 -0.87 15.68 1.54
CA ALA A 14 -1.64 14.65 0.85
C ALA A 14 -0.99 14.27 -0.49
N ALA A 15 -0.52 15.27 -1.24
CA ALA A 15 0.17 15.02 -2.51
C ALA A 15 1.47 14.22 -2.30
N VAL A 16 2.21 14.53 -1.24
CA VAL A 16 3.44 13.79 -0.89
C VAL A 16 3.10 12.35 -0.51
N MET A 17 2.01 12.12 0.21
CA MET A 17 1.58 10.76 0.56
C MET A 17 1.31 9.91 -0.68
N ALA A 18 0.73 10.49 -1.73
CA ALA A 18 0.39 9.77 -2.96
C ALA A 18 1.56 9.68 -3.94
N SER A 19 2.67 10.34 -3.68
CA SER A 19 3.82 10.37 -4.58
C SER A 19 5.12 9.97 -3.88
N ASN A 20 5.74 10.88 -3.13
CA ASN A 20 7.06 10.62 -2.52
C ASN A 20 7.03 9.46 -1.52
N LEU A 21 5.98 9.37 -0.69
CA LEU A 21 5.91 8.28 0.28
C LEU A 21 5.69 6.92 -0.38
N VAL A 22 5.06 6.91 -1.54
CA VAL A 22 4.94 5.67 -2.34
C VAL A 22 6.30 5.22 -2.83
N VAL A 23 7.20 6.14 -3.20
CA VAL A 23 8.59 5.79 -3.56
C VAL A 23 9.27 5.07 -2.40
N GLY A 24 9.10 5.57 -1.19
CA GLY A 24 9.66 4.95 0.02
C GLY A 24 9.10 3.56 0.27
N LEU A 25 7.79 3.41 0.18
CA LEU A 25 7.14 2.11 0.35
C LEU A 25 7.61 1.10 -0.69
N TYR A 26 7.72 1.54 -1.94
CA TYR A 26 8.21 0.71 -3.05
C TYR A 26 9.65 0.24 -2.79
N ASP A 27 10.50 1.13 -2.29
CA ASP A 27 11.88 0.77 -1.95
C ASP A 27 11.94 -0.30 -0.85
N MET A 28 11.08 -0.18 0.17
CA MET A 28 10.97 -1.21 1.21
C MET A 28 10.59 -2.57 0.61
N ALA A 29 9.63 -2.59 -0.30
CA ALA A 29 9.21 -3.83 -0.96
C ALA A 29 10.35 -4.44 -1.77
N ALA A 30 11.11 -3.62 -2.50
CA ALA A 30 12.26 -4.09 -3.27
C ALA A 30 13.33 -4.71 -2.36
N SER A 31 13.58 -4.11 -1.19
CA SER A 31 14.53 -4.66 -0.21
C SER A 31 14.07 -6.03 0.31
N GLU A 32 12.77 -6.22 0.52
CA GLU A 32 12.25 -7.52 0.95
C GLU A 32 12.45 -8.58 -0.13
N LEU A 33 12.24 -8.24 -1.41
CA LEU A 33 12.51 -9.18 -2.50
C LEU A 33 14.00 -9.53 -2.60
N ALA A 34 14.89 -8.57 -2.36
CA ALA A 34 16.33 -8.84 -2.31
C ALA A 34 16.64 -9.85 -1.21
N THR A 35 16.02 -9.73 -0.05
CA THR A 35 16.16 -10.68 1.06
C THR A 35 15.70 -12.08 0.67
N CYS A 36 14.71 -12.18 -0.22
CA CYS A 36 14.26 -13.48 -0.76
C CYS A 36 15.18 -14.04 -1.85
N GLY A 37 16.25 -13.33 -2.20
CA GLY A 37 17.22 -13.78 -3.20
C GLY A 37 16.95 -13.31 -4.62
N PHE A 38 16.00 -12.39 -4.82
CA PHE A 38 15.76 -11.83 -6.17
C PHE A 38 16.95 -10.98 -6.60
N ALA A 39 17.39 -11.18 -7.83
CA ALA A 39 18.34 -10.26 -8.45
C ALA A 39 17.65 -8.90 -8.69
N PRO A 40 18.39 -7.77 -8.65
CA PRO A 40 17.78 -6.45 -8.81
C PRO A 40 16.88 -6.31 -10.06
N ALA A 41 17.28 -6.84 -11.18
CA ALA A 41 16.48 -6.77 -12.41
C ALA A 41 15.16 -7.55 -12.29
N ASP A 42 15.19 -8.70 -11.62
CA ASP A 42 14.01 -9.54 -11.41
C ASP A 42 13.05 -8.90 -10.43
N ALA A 43 13.57 -8.31 -9.34
CA ALA A 43 12.77 -7.59 -8.38
C ALA A 43 12.08 -6.38 -9.03
N LYS A 44 12.80 -5.63 -9.84
CA LYS A 44 12.26 -4.49 -10.57
C LYS A 44 11.11 -4.89 -11.47
N ALA A 45 11.30 -5.95 -12.27
CA ALA A 45 10.27 -6.43 -13.19
C ALA A 45 9.01 -6.89 -12.47
N ALA A 46 9.16 -7.66 -11.39
CA ALA A 46 8.04 -8.19 -10.62
C ALA A 46 7.23 -7.07 -9.96
N LEU A 47 7.91 -6.13 -9.30
CA LEU A 47 7.24 -5.04 -8.59
C LEU A 47 6.62 -4.04 -9.55
N ALA A 48 7.26 -3.75 -10.69
CA ALA A 48 6.73 -2.78 -11.64
C ALA A 48 5.36 -3.21 -12.16
N ALA A 49 5.19 -4.48 -12.50
CA ALA A 49 3.92 -5.01 -12.99
C ALA A 49 2.82 -4.88 -11.93
N LEU A 50 3.11 -5.30 -10.69
CA LEU A 50 2.16 -5.19 -9.58
C LEU A 50 1.80 -3.73 -9.30
N PHE A 51 2.79 -2.87 -9.23
CA PHE A 51 2.59 -1.47 -8.91
C PHE A 51 1.76 -0.76 -9.96
N LEU A 52 2.11 -0.90 -11.23
CA LEU A 52 1.41 -0.23 -12.32
C LEU A 52 -0.05 -0.66 -12.40
N GLY A 53 -0.32 -1.96 -12.26
CA GLY A 53 -1.68 -2.48 -12.27
C GLY A 53 -2.50 -1.92 -11.11
N ASN A 54 -1.94 -1.91 -9.92
CA ASN A 54 -2.60 -1.39 -8.73
C ASN A 54 -2.82 0.12 -8.82
N ALA A 55 -1.81 0.88 -9.27
CA ALA A 55 -1.91 2.32 -9.40
C ALA A 55 -3.00 2.71 -10.39
N ARG A 56 -3.07 2.00 -11.53
CA ARG A 56 -4.12 2.24 -12.53
C ARG A 56 -5.50 1.96 -11.96
N HIS A 57 -5.64 0.84 -11.26
CA HIS A 57 -6.93 0.46 -10.67
C HIS A 57 -7.42 1.51 -9.67
N ILE A 58 -6.52 1.97 -8.79
CA ILE A 58 -6.85 3.02 -7.83
C ILE A 58 -7.28 4.31 -8.55
N ALA A 59 -6.53 4.71 -9.57
CA ALA A 59 -6.80 5.95 -10.29
C ALA A 59 -8.13 5.91 -11.06
N GLU A 60 -8.47 4.76 -11.62
CA GLU A 60 -9.66 4.60 -12.45
C GLU A 60 -10.91 4.27 -11.63
N ASP A 61 -10.79 3.40 -10.63
CA ASP A 61 -11.94 2.81 -9.94
C ASP A 61 -12.07 3.23 -8.47
N GLY A 62 -11.08 3.90 -7.94
CA GLY A 62 -11.08 4.38 -6.55
C GLY A 62 -10.54 3.39 -5.56
N VAL A 63 -10.47 3.85 -4.32
CA VAL A 63 -9.81 3.12 -3.21
C VAL A 63 -10.57 1.86 -2.83
N GLU A 64 -11.86 1.98 -2.58
CA GLU A 64 -12.66 0.85 -2.10
C GLU A 64 -12.68 -0.31 -3.10
N ALA A 65 -12.83 0.00 -4.39
CA ALA A 65 -12.87 -1.02 -5.44
C ALA A 65 -11.51 -1.69 -5.65
N SER A 66 -10.42 -1.01 -5.29
CA SER A 66 -9.06 -1.48 -5.55
C SER A 66 -8.49 -2.33 -4.43
N LEU A 67 -9.09 -2.32 -3.24
CA LEU A 67 -8.59 -3.11 -2.13
C LEU A 67 -8.78 -4.60 -2.36
N THR A 68 -7.67 -5.32 -2.35
CA THR A 68 -7.61 -6.78 -2.45
C THR A 68 -6.68 -7.30 -1.35
N GLY A 69 -6.39 -8.58 -1.35
CA GLY A 69 -5.41 -9.16 -0.45
C GLY A 69 -5.98 -9.59 0.90
N PRO A 70 -5.11 -9.95 1.84
CA PRO A 70 -5.54 -10.58 3.09
C PRO A 70 -6.39 -9.67 3.98
N ALA A 71 -6.11 -8.36 4.04
CA ALA A 71 -6.93 -7.45 4.85
C ALA A 71 -8.36 -7.37 4.33
N ALA A 72 -8.55 -7.39 3.00
CA ALA A 72 -9.87 -7.37 2.40
C ALA A 72 -10.68 -8.63 2.74
N ARG A 73 -9.99 -9.77 2.84
CA ARG A 73 -10.62 -11.07 3.10
C ARG A 73 -10.75 -11.41 4.58
N GLY A 74 -10.20 -10.56 5.47
CA GLY A 74 -10.13 -10.87 6.89
C GLY A 74 -9.19 -12.04 7.19
N ASP A 75 -8.17 -12.23 6.38
CA ASP A 75 -7.21 -13.33 6.50
C ASP A 75 -6.11 -12.97 7.50
N GLN A 76 -6.43 -13.08 8.77
CA GLN A 76 -5.51 -12.70 9.85
C GLN A 76 -4.28 -13.59 9.90
N ALA A 77 -4.42 -14.88 9.57
CA ALA A 77 -3.29 -15.80 9.59
C ALA A 77 -2.18 -15.37 8.61
N THR A 78 -2.55 -14.94 7.41
CA THR A 78 -1.60 -14.43 6.42
C THR A 78 -0.94 -13.14 6.89
N ILE A 79 -1.73 -12.21 7.46
CA ILE A 79 -1.21 -10.95 7.98
C ILE A 79 -0.21 -11.22 9.11
N ASP A 80 -0.52 -12.13 10.02
CA ASP A 80 0.37 -12.49 11.12
C ASP A 80 1.67 -13.10 10.61
N ALA A 81 1.60 -13.95 9.59
CA ALA A 81 2.78 -14.52 8.96
C ALA A 81 3.66 -13.46 8.34
N HIS A 82 3.07 -12.48 7.64
CA HIS A 82 3.82 -11.36 7.08
C HIS A 82 4.51 -10.55 8.17
N LEU A 83 3.80 -10.20 9.23
CA LEU A 83 4.38 -9.45 10.34
C LEU A 83 5.51 -10.22 11.02
N SER A 84 5.41 -11.55 11.08
CA SER A 84 6.45 -12.38 11.69
C SER A 84 7.76 -12.36 10.89
N CYS A 85 7.71 -12.22 9.58
CA CYS A 85 8.92 -12.20 8.74
C CYS A 85 9.49 -10.82 8.51
N LEU A 86 8.74 -9.76 8.83
CA LEU A 86 9.20 -8.38 8.68
C LEU A 86 9.75 -7.86 10.01
N SER A 87 10.67 -6.89 9.93
CA SER A 87 11.25 -6.28 11.11
C SER A 87 11.46 -4.78 10.88
N GLY A 88 11.78 -4.05 11.96
CA GLY A 88 12.10 -2.64 11.91
C GLY A 88 11.02 -1.80 11.24
N ASP A 89 11.46 -0.87 10.42
CA ASP A 89 10.56 0.08 9.75
C ASP A 89 9.57 -0.61 8.82
N SER A 90 9.99 -1.64 8.11
CA SER A 90 9.10 -2.38 7.20
C SER A 90 7.93 -3.00 7.96
N ARG A 91 8.20 -3.56 9.13
CA ARG A 91 7.15 -4.14 9.97
C ARG A 91 6.18 -3.06 10.46
N GLU A 92 6.70 -1.92 10.92
CA GLU A 92 5.87 -0.82 11.40
C GLU A 92 5.00 -0.22 10.30
N VAL A 93 5.57 0.01 9.13
CA VAL A 93 4.81 0.52 7.97
C VAL A 93 3.72 -0.47 7.57
N TYR A 94 4.05 -1.75 7.51
CA TYR A 94 3.07 -2.80 7.18
C TYR A 94 1.92 -2.78 8.19
N ARG A 95 2.25 -2.74 9.47
CA ARG A 95 1.25 -2.75 10.55
C ARG A 95 0.31 -1.54 10.46
N LEU A 96 0.88 -0.33 10.32
CA LEU A 96 0.09 0.89 10.27
C LEU A 96 -0.81 0.95 9.03
N LEU A 97 -0.27 0.59 7.86
CA LEU A 97 -1.06 0.61 6.64
C LEU A 97 -2.12 -0.50 6.62
N THR A 98 -1.86 -1.64 7.26
CA THR A 98 -2.88 -2.69 7.39
C THR A 98 -4.08 -2.18 8.17
N GLU A 99 -3.88 -1.37 9.22
CA GLU A 99 -4.98 -0.73 9.95
C GLU A 99 -5.80 0.18 9.03
N VAL A 100 -5.12 0.92 8.15
CA VAL A 100 -5.79 1.76 7.15
C VAL A 100 -6.63 0.89 6.21
N LEU A 101 -6.08 -0.25 5.76
CA LEU A 101 -6.81 -1.17 4.88
C LEU A 101 -8.07 -1.74 5.54
N TYR A 102 -8.02 -2.04 6.85
CA TYR A 102 -9.20 -2.48 7.59
C TYR A 102 -10.29 -1.42 7.57
N ARG A 103 -9.91 -0.14 7.74
CA ARG A 103 -10.87 0.96 7.67
C ARG A 103 -11.49 1.10 6.28
N ILE A 104 -10.70 0.90 5.23
CA ILE A 104 -11.20 0.91 3.85
C ILE A 104 -12.19 -0.24 3.65
N ALA A 105 -11.83 -1.44 4.09
CA ALA A 105 -12.70 -2.61 3.96
C ALA A 105 -14.04 -2.38 4.65
N SER A 106 -14.04 -1.74 5.82
CA SER A 106 -15.26 -1.46 6.57
C SER A 106 -16.18 -0.43 5.89
N ARG A 107 -15.65 0.38 4.99
CA ARG A 107 -16.42 1.40 4.26
C ARG A 107 -17.09 0.86 3.00
N ARG A 108 -16.79 -0.35 2.58
CA ARG A 108 -17.35 -0.88 1.34
C ARG A 108 -18.87 -0.99 1.43
N ALA A 109 -19.55 -0.48 0.40
CA ALA A 109 -20.99 -0.59 0.32
C ALA A 109 -21.43 -2.04 0.12
N THR A 110 -20.61 -2.84 -0.57
CA THR A 110 -20.86 -4.27 -0.83
C THR A 110 -19.79 -5.08 -0.14
N PRO A 111 -20.14 -6.11 0.65
CA PRO A 111 -19.16 -6.97 1.28
C PRO A 111 -18.25 -7.62 0.26
N TYR A 112 -16.99 -7.83 0.64
CA TYR A 112 -16.02 -8.53 -0.19
C TYR A 112 -16.40 -10.01 -0.33
N ARG A 113 -16.25 -10.55 -1.52
CA ARG A 113 -16.58 -11.93 -1.81
C ARG A 113 -15.43 -12.68 -2.47
#